data_34531af853ac2039ea22544fa84e1a85
#
_entry.id   34531af853ac2039ea22544fa84e1a85
#
_cell.length_a   1.000
_cell.length_b   1.000
_cell.length_c   1.000
_cell.angle_alpha   90.00
_cell.angle_beta   90.00
_cell.angle_gamma   90.00
#
_symmetry.space_group_name_H-M   'P 1'
#
loop_
_entity.id
_entity.type
_entity.pdbx_description
1 polymer ?
#
loop_
_entity_poly.entity_id
_entity_poly.type
_entity_poly.pdbx_seq_one_letter_code
_entity_poly.pdbx_strand_id
1 'polypeptide(L)'
;MSRSNRTMLGLALMAWLAAGGALAQAPSPPRSEWYQPAAADVLRVQNLMAWYSLDNFEGTIGQLKQIFALRTPGTSWQTPRGPSTTEGVIKEIDAEAQRRSGPADPGGLHVQALMTPLLVFSGDGKTAKGLWDSFGPNVNGINDIGRWLWIKYAVDFVREDGEWKIWHMQVYSVFVTPYNESWTQSAKDGSNNRPPPGMKMPPGGGAPGPGGAPQSKMWVYDGKTVMPVGKPFIPVPYYSFDPATAYVEK
;
A
#
# COMPACT_ATOMS: atom_id res chain seq x y z
N MET A 1 -70.81 22.69 -42.98
CA MET A 1 -71.08 22.16 -41.66
C MET A 1 -70.18 20.95 -41.44
N SER A 2 -69.02 21.12 -40.76
CA SER A 2 -68.21 19.97 -40.33
C SER A 2 -67.44 20.40 -39.08
N ARG A 3 -67.67 19.74 -37.99
CA ARG A 3 -67.03 19.99 -36.68
C ARG A 3 -65.68 19.30 -36.62
N SER A 4 -64.68 20.09 -36.33
CA SER A 4 -63.34 19.66 -36.04
C SER A 4 -63.25 19.10 -34.63
N ASN A 5 -62.91 17.81 -34.45
CA ASN A 5 -62.53 17.20 -33.20
C ASN A 5 -60.99 17.30 -33.03
N ARG A 6 -60.53 18.14 -32.12
CA ARG A 6 -59.16 18.17 -31.65
C ARG A 6 -58.97 17.16 -30.50
N THR A 7 -58.30 16.11 -30.77
CA THR A 7 -57.83 15.13 -29.78
C THR A 7 -56.57 15.68 -29.11
N MET A 8 -56.61 16.00 -27.81
CA MET A 8 -55.44 16.31 -26.98
C MET A 8 -54.73 15.00 -26.66
N LEU A 9 -53.49 14.85 -27.13
CA LEU A 9 -52.55 13.84 -26.62
C LEU A 9 -51.95 14.39 -25.30
N GLY A 10 -52.33 13.79 -24.17
CA GLY A 10 -51.67 14.01 -22.91
C GLY A 10 -50.34 13.25 -22.84
N LEU A 11 -49.23 14.00 -22.81
CA LEU A 11 -47.93 13.45 -22.44
C LEU A 11 -47.88 13.16 -20.93
N ALA A 12 -47.95 11.91 -20.57
CA ALA A 12 -47.63 11.46 -19.21
C ALA A 12 -46.11 11.36 -19.07
N LEU A 13 -45.50 12.36 -18.43
CA LEU A 13 -44.11 12.31 -17.97
C LEU A 13 -44.02 11.33 -16.79
N MET A 14 -43.55 10.11 -17.02
CA MET A 14 -43.14 9.21 -15.93
C MET A 14 -41.82 9.70 -15.35
N ALA A 15 -41.88 10.37 -14.22
CA ALA A 15 -40.70 10.65 -13.40
C ALA A 15 -40.26 9.34 -12.72
N TRP A 16 -39.20 8.74 -13.17
CA TRP A 16 -38.49 7.68 -12.44
C TRP A 16 -37.74 8.33 -11.28
N LEU A 17 -38.31 8.30 -10.10
CA LEU A 17 -37.60 8.52 -8.86
C LEU A 17 -36.63 7.34 -8.67
N ALA A 18 -35.38 7.52 -9.01
CA ALA A 18 -34.31 6.64 -8.58
C ALA A 18 -34.14 6.78 -7.04
N ALA A 19 -34.92 6.03 -6.30
CA ALA A 19 -34.65 5.81 -4.89
C ALA A 19 -33.37 4.96 -4.80
N GLY A 20 -32.23 5.63 -4.69
CA GLY A 20 -30.96 5.02 -4.29
C GLY A 20 -31.10 4.55 -2.84
N GLY A 21 -31.76 3.45 -2.64
CA GLY A 21 -31.76 2.76 -1.34
C GLY A 21 -30.33 2.27 -1.11
N ALA A 22 -29.61 2.89 -0.17
CA ALA A 22 -28.46 2.27 0.42
C ALA A 22 -28.91 0.89 0.92
N LEU A 23 -28.43 -0.18 0.29
CA LEU A 23 -28.67 -1.54 0.76
C LEU A 23 -28.10 -1.58 2.18
N ALA A 24 -28.98 -1.59 3.17
CA ALA A 24 -28.58 -1.75 4.55
C ALA A 24 -27.80 -3.06 4.64
N GLN A 25 -26.53 -2.97 4.98
CA GLN A 25 -25.68 -4.14 5.13
C GLN A 25 -26.30 -5.03 6.21
N ALA A 26 -26.52 -6.30 5.88
CA ALA A 26 -27.08 -7.24 6.85
C ALA A 26 -26.23 -7.19 8.14
N PRO A 27 -26.85 -7.25 9.32
CA PRO A 27 -26.12 -7.22 10.58
C PRO A 27 -25.10 -8.36 10.62
N SER A 28 -23.89 -8.04 11.07
CA SER A 28 -22.83 -9.06 11.23
C SER A 28 -23.27 -10.11 12.25
N PRO A 29 -22.97 -11.40 12.02
CA PRO A 29 -23.27 -12.44 12.99
C PRO A 29 -22.49 -12.22 14.30
N PRO A 30 -22.90 -12.87 15.41
CA PRO A 30 -22.18 -12.84 16.67
C PRO A 30 -20.70 -13.24 16.49
N ARG A 31 -19.80 -12.63 17.27
CA ARG A 31 -18.35 -12.91 17.16
C ARG A 31 -17.98 -14.39 17.36
N SER A 32 -18.80 -15.14 18.08
CA SER A 32 -18.63 -16.59 18.25
C SER A 32 -18.75 -17.40 16.94
N GLU A 33 -19.42 -16.81 15.94
CA GLU A 33 -19.62 -17.41 14.63
C GLU A 33 -18.60 -16.91 13.58
N TRP A 34 -17.71 -16.00 13.98
CA TRP A 34 -16.69 -15.47 13.09
C TRP A 34 -15.62 -16.49 12.79
N TYR A 35 -15.07 -16.40 11.59
CA TYR A 35 -13.92 -17.19 11.19
C TYR A 35 -12.79 -17.09 12.21
N GLN A 36 -12.32 -18.24 12.65
CA GLN A 36 -11.15 -18.35 13.48
C GLN A 36 -9.99 -18.85 12.61
N PRO A 37 -8.96 -18.02 12.36
CA PRO A 37 -7.89 -18.41 11.47
C PRO A 37 -7.13 -19.61 12.05
N ALA A 38 -6.92 -20.64 11.21
CA ALA A 38 -6.00 -21.70 11.54
C ALA A 38 -4.57 -21.16 11.62
N ALA A 39 -3.72 -21.78 12.42
CA ALA A 39 -2.30 -21.43 12.49
C ALA A 39 -1.64 -21.40 11.10
N ALA A 40 -2.06 -22.30 10.19
CA ALA A 40 -1.58 -22.34 8.82
C ALA A 40 -1.91 -21.05 8.05
N ASP A 41 -3.08 -20.42 8.25
CA ASP A 41 -3.44 -19.18 7.58
C ASP A 41 -2.63 -18.01 8.13
N VAL A 42 -2.43 -17.96 9.43
CA VAL A 42 -1.55 -16.95 10.07
C VAL A 42 -0.14 -17.05 9.50
N LEU A 43 0.43 -18.25 9.44
CA LEU A 43 1.76 -18.46 8.86
C LEU A 43 1.82 -18.11 7.37
N ARG A 44 0.79 -18.45 6.59
CA ARG A 44 0.74 -18.09 5.16
C ARG A 44 0.77 -16.59 4.96
N VAL A 45 -0.05 -15.84 5.70
CA VAL A 45 -0.06 -14.37 5.62
C VAL A 45 1.25 -13.77 6.08
N GLN A 46 1.85 -14.27 7.17
CA GLN A 46 3.18 -13.83 7.60
C GLN A 46 4.25 -14.12 6.56
N ASN A 47 4.20 -15.29 5.93
CA ASN A 47 5.18 -15.67 4.91
C ASN A 47 5.07 -14.81 3.64
N LEU A 48 3.89 -14.29 3.26
CA LEU A 48 3.80 -13.32 2.16
C LEU A 48 4.66 -12.08 2.43
N MET A 49 4.64 -11.59 3.67
CA MET A 49 5.47 -10.45 4.03
C MET A 49 6.95 -10.82 4.18
N ALA A 50 7.26 -12.02 4.65
CA ALA A 50 8.63 -12.52 4.66
C ALA A 50 9.20 -12.65 3.23
N TRP A 51 8.43 -13.20 2.29
CA TRP A 51 8.78 -13.24 0.87
C TRP A 51 9.02 -11.83 0.32
N TYR A 52 8.11 -10.90 0.58
CA TYR A 52 8.28 -9.50 0.19
C TYR A 52 9.61 -8.91 0.68
N SER A 53 9.93 -9.13 1.96
CA SER A 53 11.16 -8.63 2.57
C SER A 53 12.42 -9.26 1.96
N LEU A 54 12.43 -10.60 1.79
CA LEU A 54 13.58 -11.35 1.25
C LEU A 54 13.80 -11.04 -0.24
N ASP A 55 12.74 -10.99 -1.05
CA ASP A 55 12.84 -10.65 -2.46
C ASP A 55 13.40 -9.23 -2.67
N ASN A 56 13.08 -8.30 -1.77
CA ASN A 56 13.71 -6.99 -1.79
C ASN A 56 15.21 -7.04 -1.50
N PHE A 57 15.64 -7.94 -0.63
CA PHE A 57 17.04 -8.08 -0.24
C PHE A 57 17.89 -8.79 -1.32
N GLU A 58 17.39 -9.90 -1.84
CA GLU A 58 18.15 -10.76 -2.76
C GLU A 58 18.08 -10.32 -4.23
N GLY A 59 17.33 -9.26 -4.54
CA GLY A 59 17.19 -8.79 -5.92
C GLY A 59 16.27 -9.66 -6.78
N THR A 60 15.51 -10.56 -6.18
CA THR A 60 14.54 -11.44 -6.85
C THR A 60 13.15 -10.81 -6.95
N ILE A 61 13.09 -9.50 -6.93
CA ILE A 61 11.84 -8.71 -6.83
C ILE A 61 10.79 -9.05 -7.90
N GLY A 62 11.20 -9.60 -9.04
CA GLY A 62 10.27 -10.09 -10.07
C GLY A 62 9.33 -11.19 -9.56
N GLN A 63 9.71 -11.93 -8.52
CA GLN A 63 8.90 -12.97 -7.89
C GLN A 63 7.74 -12.39 -7.08
N LEU A 64 7.77 -11.12 -6.71
CA LEU A 64 6.68 -10.44 -6.01
C LEU A 64 5.34 -10.55 -6.74
N LYS A 65 5.33 -10.74 -8.06
CA LYS A 65 4.10 -11.02 -8.81
C LYS A 65 3.34 -12.23 -8.28
N GLN A 66 4.02 -13.19 -7.67
CA GLN A 66 3.40 -14.41 -7.13
C GLN A 66 2.66 -14.16 -5.81
N ILE A 67 3.00 -13.09 -5.09
CA ILE A 67 2.42 -12.80 -3.78
C ILE A 67 1.34 -11.72 -3.80
N PHE A 68 1.23 -10.93 -4.88
CA PHE A 68 0.16 -9.96 -5.06
C PHE A 68 -1.09 -10.57 -5.72
N ALA A 69 -2.27 -10.05 -5.34
CA ALA A 69 -3.59 -10.47 -5.87
C ALA A 69 -3.86 -9.82 -7.24
N LEU A 70 -3.10 -10.20 -8.25
CA LEU A 70 -3.10 -9.51 -9.55
C LEU A 70 -4.35 -9.75 -10.40
N ARG A 71 -5.23 -10.68 -10.00
CA ARG A 71 -6.53 -10.94 -10.65
C ARG A 71 -7.69 -10.32 -9.87
N THR A 72 -7.45 -9.90 -8.64
CA THR A 72 -8.45 -9.23 -7.80
C THR A 72 -8.48 -7.74 -8.14
N PRO A 73 -9.66 -7.16 -8.46
CA PRO A 73 -9.77 -5.74 -8.74
C PRO A 73 -9.28 -4.87 -7.57
N GLY A 74 -8.64 -3.76 -7.89
CA GLY A 74 -8.22 -2.77 -6.91
C GLY A 74 -6.88 -3.06 -6.24
N THR A 75 -6.17 -4.11 -6.63
CA THR A 75 -4.81 -4.37 -6.12
C THR A 75 -3.93 -3.14 -6.27
N SER A 76 -3.28 -2.76 -5.19
CA SER A 76 -2.44 -1.57 -5.15
C SER A 76 -1.19 -1.77 -4.32
N TRP A 77 -0.13 -1.12 -4.76
CA TRP A 77 1.13 -1.00 -4.03
C TRP A 77 1.55 0.46 -4.01
N GLN A 78 1.48 1.05 -2.84
CA GLN A 78 1.94 2.40 -2.64
C GLN A 78 3.37 2.38 -2.12
N THR A 79 4.25 2.90 -2.93
CA THR A 79 5.65 3.14 -2.59
C THR A 79 5.86 4.63 -2.30
N PRO A 80 7.05 5.03 -1.84
CA PRO A 80 7.43 6.44 -1.76
C PRO A 80 7.27 7.21 -3.09
N ARG A 81 7.12 6.51 -4.21
CA ARG A 81 6.92 7.10 -5.55
C ARG A 81 5.45 7.38 -5.87
N GLY A 82 4.53 6.94 -5.05
CA GLY A 82 3.10 7.12 -5.23
C GLY A 82 2.31 5.81 -5.30
N PRO A 83 0.98 5.91 -5.36
CA PRO A 83 0.11 4.74 -5.44
C PRO A 83 0.16 4.11 -6.83
N SER A 84 0.12 2.78 -6.88
CA SER A 84 0.01 2.01 -8.12
C SER A 84 -1.32 1.28 -8.19
N THR A 85 -1.98 1.31 -9.34
CA THR A 85 -3.10 0.42 -9.67
C THR A 85 -2.59 -1.01 -9.92
N THR A 86 -3.48 -1.98 -10.12
CA THR A 86 -3.07 -3.37 -10.41
C THR A 86 -2.08 -3.46 -11.58
N GLU A 87 -2.35 -2.76 -12.68
CA GLU A 87 -1.43 -2.68 -13.82
C GLU A 87 -0.13 -1.95 -13.45
N GLY A 88 -0.24 -0.90 -12.64
CA GLY A 88 0.89 -0.15 -12.12
C GLY A 88 1.77 -1.00 -11.19
N VAL A 89 1.19 -1.88 -10.38
CA VAL A 89 1.94 -2.83 -9.54
C VAL A 89 2.80 -3.76 -10.40
N ILE A 90 2.25 -4.33 -11.47
CA ILE A 90 3.00 -5.19 -12.39
C ILE A 90 4.17 -4.41 -13.01
N LYS A 91 3.89 -3.22 -13.53
CA LYS A 91 4.91 -2.37 -14.15
C LYS A 91 6.01 -1.96 -13.16
N GLU A 92 5.62 -1.65 -11.92
CA GLU A 92 6.59 -1.25 -10.88
C GLU A 92 7.49 -2.43 -10.49
N ILE A 93 6.93 -3.64 -10.33
CA ILE A 93 7.71 -4.85 -10.05
C ILE A 93 8.69 -5.12 -11.21
N ASP A 94 8.25 -5.02 -12.46
CA ASP A 94 9.11 -5.25 -13.63
C ASP A 94 10.20 -4.20 -13.74
N ALA A 95 9.88 -2.93 -13.54
CA ALA A 95 10.85 -1.85 -13.58
C ALA A 95 11.89 -1.97 -12.46
N GLU A 96 11.48 -2.39 -11.26
CA GLU A 96 12.38 -2.62 -10.15
C GLU A 96 13.28 -3.83 -10.40
N ALA A 97 12.72 -4.93 -10.90
CA ALA A 97 13.48 -6.12 -11.27
C ALA A 97 14.53 -5.78 -12.33
N GLN A 98 14.18 -5.00 -13.34
CA GLN A 98 15.11 -4.56 -14.38
C GLN A 98 16.23 -3.67 -13.82
N ARG A 99 15.91 -2.75 -12.90
CA ARG A 99 16.91 -1.89 -12.26
C ARG A 99 17.91 -2.69 -11.42
N ARG A 100 17.46 -3.74 -10.75
CA ARG A 100 18.30 -4.55 -9.84
C ARG A 100 19.06 -5.66 -10.54
N SER A 101 18.60 -6.13 -11.70
CA SER A 101 19.27 -7.19 -12.47
C SER A 101 20.43 -6.69 -13.34
N GLY A 102 20.59 -5.37 -13.48
CA GLY A 102 21.63 -4.76 -14.28
C GLY A 102 22.94 -4.50 -13.50
N PRO A 103 24.07 -4.25 -14.22
CA PRO A 103 25.32 -3.82 -13.58
C PRO A 103 25.20 -2.41 -12.98
N ALA A 104 24.01 -1.84 -12.94
CA ALA A 104 23.74 -0.45 -12.60
C ALA A 104 23.77 -0.15 -11.10
N ASP A 105 23.75 -1.16 -10.23
CA ASP A 105 23.81 -0.97 -8.77
C ASP A 105 24.84 -1.89 -8.08
N PRO A 106 26.11 -1.87 -8.50
CA PRO A 106 27.15 -2.65 -7.85
C PRO A 106 27.33 -2.16 -6.40
N GLY A 107 27.25 -3.10 -5.44
CA GLY A 107 27.34 -2.78 -4.01
C GLY A 107 26.03 -2.28 -3.38
N GLY A 108 24.93 -2.35 -4.09
CA GLY A 108 23.60 -2.05 -3.51
C GLY A 108 23.25 -3.02 -2.39
N LEU A 109 22.60 -2.51 -1.34
CA LEU A 109 22.14 -3.29 -0.19
C LEU A 109 20.77 -2.76 0.26
N HIS A 110 19.76 -3.64 0.33
CA HIS A 110 18.40 -3.28 0.74
C HIS A 110 17.88 -4.27 1.78
N VAL A 111 18.16 -4.02 3.06
CA VAL A 111 17.65 -4.85 4.14
C VAL A 111 16.40 -4.23 4.73
N GLN A 112 15.32 -5.00 4.81
CA GLN A 112 14.03 -4.59 5.37
C GLN A 112 13.54 -5.63 6.37
N ALA A 113 14.24 -5.74 7.52
CA ALA A 113 13.84 -6.66 8.57
C ALA A 113 12.44 -6.31 9.10
N LEU A 114 11.52 -7.25 9.05
CA LEU A 114 10.14 -7.09 9.53
C LEU A 114 10.05 -7.40 11.02
N MET A 115 9.37 -6.52 11.77
CA MET A 115 9.22 -6.60 13.21
C MET A 115 7.76 -6.42 13.61
N THR A 116 7.41 -6.90 14.81
CA THR A 116 6.12 -6.66 15.48
C THR A 116 4.89 -6.88 14.60
N PRO A 117 4.69 -8.08 14.01
CA PRO A 117 3.52 -8.35 13.20
C PRO A 117 2.23 -8.26 14.01
N LEU A 118 1.27 -7.49 13.52
CA LEU A 118 -0.11 -7.50 14.01
C LEU A 118 -1.02 -7.95 12.86
N LEU A 119 -1.80 -9.01 13.05
CA LEU A 119 -2.73 -9.55 12.07
C LEU A 119 -4.15 -9.58 12.63
N VAL A 120 -5.10 -9.13 11.82
CA VAL A 120 -6.53 -9.21 12.10
C VAL A 120 -7.23 -9.81 10.89
N PHE A 121 -7.84 -10.97 11.06
CA PHE A 121 -8.63 -11.65 10.02
C PHE A 121 -10.09 -11.21 10.09
N SER A 122 -10.73 -11.11 8.92
CA SER A 122 -12.16 -10.82 8.85
C SER A 122 -12.99 -11.99 9.41
N GLY A 123 -14.14 -11.68 9.99
CA GLY A 123 -15.07 -12.69 10.51
C GLY A 123 -15.69 -13.57 9.42
N ASP A 124 -15.68 -13.14 8.15
CA ASP A 124 -16.09 -13.93 6.99
C ASP A 124 -14.97 -14.78 6.37
N GLY A 125 -13.74 -14.67 6.89
CA GLY A 125 -12.58 -15.44 6.45
C GLY A 125 -12.02 -15.09 5.07
N LYS A 126 -12.48 -14.00 4.44
CA LYS A 126 -12.10 -13.65 3.06
C LYS A 126 -10.93 -12.69 2.98
N THR A 127 -10.74 -11.87 4.01
CA THR A 127 -9.69 -10.86 4.05
C THR A 127 -8.94 -10.85 5.37
N ALA A 128 -7.76 -10.24 5.38
CA ALA A 128 -7.04 -9.95 6.60
C ALA A 128 -6.36 -8.57 6.48
N LYS A 129 -6.05 -7.97 7.61
CA LYS A 129 -5.25 -6.75 7.72
C LYS A 129 -4.01 -7.03 8.52
N GLY A 130 -2.89 -6.43 8.13
CA GLY A 130 -1.64 -6.58 8.85
C GLY A 130 -0.83 -5.30 8.94
N LEU A 131 -0.10 -5.17 10.04
CA LEU A 131 0.87 -4.10 10.27
C LEU A 131 2.22 -4.70 10.64
N TRP A 132 3.28 -4.07 10.13
CA TRP A 132 4.66 -4.36 10.50
C TRP A 132 5.43 -3.06 10.65
N ASP A 133 6.34 -3.03 11.60
CA ASP A 133 7.49 -2.14 11.56
C ASP A 133 8.62 -2.81 10.78
N SER A 134 9.44 -2.02 10.11
CA SER A 134 10.64 -2.49 9.44
C SER A 134 11.78 -1.52 9.66
N PHE A 135 12.94 -2.07 9.94
CA PHE A 135 14.17 -1.31 10.10
C PHE A 135 15.31 -2.03 9.37
N GLY A 136 16.16 -1.29 8.71
CA GLY A 136 17.32 -1.89 8.08
C GLY A 136 18.22 -0.89 7.38
N PRO A 137 19.46 -1.33 7.07
CA PRO A 137 20.36 -0.56 6.24
C PRO A 137 19.94 -0.60 4.79
N ASN A 138 20.16 0.52 4.11
CA ASN A 138 19.98 0.66 2.68
C ASN A 138 21.17 1.40 2.10
N VAL A 139 21.71 0.88 1.01
CA VAL A 139 22.72 1.57 0.22
C VAL A 139 22.38 1.44 -1.24
N ASN A 140 22.48 2.55 -1.95
CA ASN A 140 22.47 2.56 -3.39
C ASN A 140 23.93 2.54 -3.85
N GLY A 141 24.37 1.43 -4.44
CA GLY A 141 25.76 1.18 -4.78
C GLY A 141 26.40 2.25 -5.65
N ILE A 142 25.61 2.90 -6.52
CA ILE A 142 26.10 3.98 -7.39
C ILE A 142 26.62 5.19 -6.58
N ASN A 143 26.05 5.43 -5.40
CA ASN A 143 26.33 6.63 -4.61
C ASN A 143 27.10 6.36 -3.33
N ASP A 144 27.35 5.11 -3.01
CA ASP A 144 28.12 4.64 -1.84
C ASP A 144 27.72 5.30 -0.51
N ILE A 145 26.41 5.58 -0.35
CA ILE A 145 25.86 6.19 0.86
C ILE A 145 24.96 5.21 1.57
N GLY A 146 25.47 4.68 2.68
CA GLY A 146 24.67 3.87 3.60
C GLY A 146 23.65 4.73 4.34
N ARG A 147 22.45 4.20 4.51
CA ARG A 147 21.33 4.84 5.20
C ARG A 147 20.68 3.89 6.16
N TRP A 148 20.06 4.44 7.18
CA TRP A 148 19.10 3.77 8.04
C TRP A 148 17.70 4.13 7.60
N LEU A 149 16.86 3.09 7.42
CA LEU A 149 15.44 3.24 7.13
C LEU A 149 14.63 2.72 8.29
N TRP A 150 13.62 3.48 8.70
CA TRP A 150 12.53 2.97 9.49
C TRP A 150 11.23 3.20 8.73
N ILE A 151 10.54 2.13 8.43
CA ILE A 151 9.28 2.15 7.67
C ILE A 151 8.21 1.32 8.38
N LYS A 152 6.96 1.60 8.05
CA LYS A 152 5.81 0.79 8.46
C LYS A 152 5.10 0.26 7.23
N TYR A 153 4.70 -0.98 7.28
CA TYR A 153 3.83 -1.59 6.27
C TYR A 153 2.42 -1.71 6.83
N ALA A 154 1.44 -1.26 6.06
CA ALA A 154 0.02 -1.49 6.29
C ALA A 154 -0.52 -2.26 5.08
N VAL A 155 -1.06 -3.45 5.32
CA VAL A 155 -1.35 -4.41 4.25
C VAL A 155 -2.75 -4.98 4.43
N ASP A 156 -3.54 -4.94 3.37
CA ASP A 156 -4.76 -5.73 3.24
C ASP A 156 -4.43 -6.99 2.43
N PHE A 157 -4.90 -8.11 2.90
CA PHE A 157 -4.80 -9.41 2.23
C PHE A 157 -6.17 -9.88 1.81
N VAL A 158 -6.22 -10.65 0.72
CA VAL A 158 -7.43 -11.27 0.21
C VAL A 158 -7.14 -12.72 -0.19
N ARG A 159 -8.19 -13.55 -0.19
CA ARG A 159 -8.11 -14.87 -0.83
C ARG A 159 -8.40 -14.72 -2.32
N GLU A 160 -7.38 -15.00 -3.14
CA GLU A 160 -7.50 -15.12 -4.59
C GLU A 160 -7.30 -16.58 -4.96
N ASP A 161 -8.31 -17.21 -5.58
CA ASP A 161 -8.34 -18.64 -5.90
C ASP A 161 -8.03 -19.58 -4.70
N GLY A 162 -8.50 -19.21 -3.52
CA GLY A 162 -8.29 -19.96 -2.29
C GLY A 162 -6.97 -19.70 -1.58
N GLU A 163 -6.04 -18.99 -2.20
CA GLU A 163 -4.74 -18.65 -1.63
C GLU A 163 -4.71 -17.22 -1.10
N TRP A 164 -4.02 -17.01 0.02
CA TRP A 164 -3.78 -15.67 0.55
C TRP A 164 -2.83 -14.91 -0.37
N LYS A 165 -3.18 -13.64 -0.67
CA LYS A 165 -2.40 -12.72 -1.50
C LYS A 165 -2.42 -11.32 -0.91
N ILE A 166 -1.39 -10.52 -1.19
CA ILE A 166 -1.36 -9.09 -0.87
C ILE A 166 -2.31 -8.38 -1.83
N TRP A 167 -3.28 -7.67 -1.28
CA TRP A 167 -4.27 -6.91 -2.06
C TRP A 167 -3.93 -5.43 -2.12
N HIS A 168 -3.79 -4.80 -0.96
CA HIS A 168 -3.32 -3.42 -0.87
C HIS A 168 -2.09 -3.40 0.03
N MET A 169 -1.07 -2.68 -0.38
CA MET A 169 0.11 -2.45 0.45
C MET A 169 0.46 -0.97 0.45
N GLN A 170 0.47 -0.38 1.63
CA GLN A 170 0.91 0.97 1.85
C GLN A 170 2.18 0.99 2.69
N VAL A 171 3.17 1.74 2.22
CA VAL A 171 4.49 1.86 2.87
C VAL A 171 4.62 3.27 3.45
N TYR A 172 4.81 3.37 4.75
CA TYR A 172 5.03 4.62 5.45
C TYR A 172 6.49 4.75 5.85
N SER A 173 7.17 5.77 5.35
CA SER A 173 8.52 6.09 5.81
C SER A 173 8.46 6.87 7.12
N VAL A 174 9.05 6.36 8.18
CA VAL A 174 9.18 7.08 9.45
C VAL A 174 10.39 8.01 9.38
N PHE A 175 11.53 7.47 8.97
CA PHE A 175 12.70 8.26 8.58
C PHE A 175 13.62 7.47 7.64
N VAL A 176 14.41 8.20 6.86
CA VAL A 176 15.53 7.69 6.09
C VAL A 176 16.68 8.67 6.32
N THR A 177 17.77 8.22 6.93
CA THR A 177 18.89 9.08 7.30
C THR A 177 20.22 8.44 6.89
N PRO A 178 21.22 9.20 6.44
CA PRO A 178 22.58 8.69 6.28
C PRO A 178 23.08 8.07 7.57
N TYR A 179 23.86 6.99 7.48
CA TYR A 179 24.30 6.23 8.65
C TYR A 179 25.17 7.06 9.61
N ASN A 180 25.89 8.04 9.08
CA ASN A 180 26.81 8.93 9.80
C ASN A 180 26.13 10.23 10.28
N GLU A 181 24.83 10.38 10.08
CA GLU A 181 24.06 11.52 10.56
C GLU A 181 23.08 11.12 11.65
N SER A 182 22.85 12.05 12.58
CA SER A 182 21.80 11.87 13.58
C SER A 182 20.42 11.96 12.91
N TRP A 183 19.60 10.93 13.06
CA TRP A 183 18.21 10.94 12.57
C TRP A 183 17.37 12.08 13.16
N THR A 184 17.71 12.54 14.37
CA THR A 184 17.07 13.70 15.01
C THR A 184 17.51 15.03 14.38
N GLN A 185 18.76 15.13 13.94
CA GLN A 185 19.26 16.32 13.24
C GLN A 185 18.66 16.39 11.84
N SER A 186 18.73 15.29 11.10
CA SER A 186 18.15 15.19 9.76
C SER A 186 16.64 15.50 9.76
N ALA A 187 15.93 15.17 10.84
CA ALA A 187 14.54 15.54 11.00
C ALA A 187 14.34 17.05 11.19
N LYS A 188 15.20 17.71 11.97
CA LYS A 188 15.08 19.15 12.28
C LYS A 188 15.40 20.04 11.09
N ASP A 189 16.42 19.68 10.32
CA ASP A 189 16.84 20.47 9.13
C ASP A 189 16.07 20.07 7.86
N GLY A 190 15.21 19.06 7.96
CA GLY A 190 14.37 18.59 6.86
C GLY A 190 15.15 17.79 5.82
N SER A 191 16.34 17.27 6.15
CA SER A 191 17.14 16.41 5.27
C SER A 191 16.65 14.95 5.26
N ASN A 192 15.79 14.56 6.20
CA ASN A 192 15.10 13.27 6.17
C ASN A 192 14.45 13.05 4.79
N ASN A 193 14.74 11.90 4.19
CA ASN A 193 14.25 11.51 2.86
C ASN A 193 14.74 12.38 1.68
N ARG A 194 15.63 13.32 1.89
CA ARG A 194 16.27 14.04 0.78
C ARG A 194 17.46 13.24 0.25
N PRO A 195 17.68 13.27 -1.07
CA PRO A 195 18.96 12.81 -1.61
C PRO A 195 20.09 13.60 -0.97
N PRO A 196 21.20 12.97 -0.55
CA PRO A 196 22.36 13.69 -0.07
C PRO A 196 22.85 14.72 -1.10
N PRO A 197 23.45 15.82 -0.65
CA PRO A 197 24.09 16.77 -1.55
C PRO A 197 25.10 16.07 -2.45
N GLY A 198 25.00 16.31 -3.77
CA GLY A 198 25.92 15.70 -4.75
C GLY A 198 25.50 14.32 -5.27
N MET A 199 24.40 13.74 -4.80
CA MET A 199 23.85 12.50 -5.33
C MET A 199 23.45 12.68 -6.79
N LYS A 200 24.07 11.94 -7.69
CA LYS A 200 23.63 11.82 -9.08
C LYS A 200 22.43 10.86 -9.09
N MET A 201 21.25 11.39 -9.31
CA MET A 201 20.08 10.55 -9.51
C MET A 201 20.22 9.78 -10.83
N PRO A 202 19.95 8.47 -10.85
CA PRO A 202 19.94 7.72 -12.10
C PRO A 202 18.89 8.31 -13.05
N PRO A 203 19.11 8.27 -14.38
CA PRO A 203 18.09 8.66 -15.34
C PRO A 203 16.80 7.89 -15.08
N GLY A 204 15.71 8.58 -14.76
CA GLY A 204 14.42 7.98 -14.40
C GLY A 204 14.20 7.73 -12.90
N GLY A 205 15.20 7.93 -12.05
CA GLY A 205 15.08 7.96 -10.58
C GLY A 205 14.91 9.39 -10.09
N GLY A 206 13.79 10.03 -10.43
CA GLY A 206 13.59 11.43 -10.09
C GLY A 206 13.31 11.63 -8.60
N ALA A 207 14.05 12.58 -7.97
CA ALA A 207 13.33 13.45 -7.03
C ALA A 207 12.08 13.97 -7.75
N PRO A 208 10.92 14.13 -7.08
CA PRO A 208 9.75 14.67 -7.73
C PRO A 208 10.13 15.99 -8.38
N GLY A 209 10.16 16.01 -9.71
CA GLY A 209 10.30 17.24 -10.47
C GLY A 209 9.13 18.15 -10.15
N PRO A 210 9.24 19.47 -10.41
CA PRO A 210 8.10 20.35 -10.34
C PRO A 210 7.02 19.82 -11.30
N GLY A 211 5.95 19.23 -10.78
CA GLY A 211 4.90 18.52 -11.52
C GLY A 211 4.88 17.00 -11.34
N GLY A 212 5.77 16.44 -10.53
CA GLY A 212 5.68 15.03 -10.12
C GLY A 212 4.40 14.75 -9.34
N ALA A 213 3.86 13.54 -9.52
CA ALA A 213 2.74 13.08 -8.72
C ALA A 213 2.99 13.40 -7.24
N PRO A 214 1.97 13.83 -6.50
CA PRO A 214 2.15 14.18 -5.10
C PRO A 214 2.86 13.00 -4.43
N GLN A 215 4.01 13.30 -3.79
CA GLN A 215 4.61 12.32 -2.90
C GLN A 215 3.49 11.89 -1.99
N SER A 216 3.33 10.59 -1.82
CA SER A 216 2.35 10.07 -0.88
C SER A 216 2.51 10.90 0.40
N LYS A 217 1.42 11.29 1.04
CA LYS A 217 1.43 12.02 2.32
C LYS A 217 1.99 11.10 3.41
N MET A 218 3.18 10.59 3.15
CA MET A 218 3.89 9.73 4.08
C MET A 218 4.25 10.57 5.27
N TRP A 219 3.81 10.13 6.43
CA TRP A 219 4.25 10.78 7.64
C TRP A 219 5.75 10.54 7.81
N VAL A 220 6.51 11.61 7.92
CA VAL A 220 7.94 11.58 8.15
C VAL A 220 8.20 12.25 9.49
N TYR A 221 8.99 11.63 10.33
CA TYR A 221 9.43 12.22 11.58
C TYR A 221 10.21 13.51 11.28
N ASP A 222 9.73 14.64 11.82
CA ASP A 222 10.29 15.98 11.59
C ASP A 222 11.00 16.57 12.84
N GLY A 223 10.97 15.87 13.95
CA GLY A 223 11.55 16.31 15.22
C GLY A 223 10.85 17.49 15.88
N LYS A 224 9.76 17.99 15.33
CA LYS A 224 9.03 19.17 15.79
C LYS A 224 7.60 18.88 16.21
N THR A 225 6.96 17.95 15.53
CA THR A 225 5.58 17.55 15.79
C THR A 225 5.54 16.22 16.52
N VAL A 226 4.53 16.07 17.37
CA VAL A 226 4.21 14.76 17.95
C VAL A 226 3.83 13.81 16.83
N MET A 227 4.29 12.57 16.87
CA MET A 227 3.88 11.54 15.92
C MET A 227 2.36 11.54 15.76
N PRO A 228 1.83 11.70 14.53
CA PRO A 228 0.39 11.64 14.36
C PRO A 228 -0.12 10.29 14.81
N VAL A 229 -0.99 10.31 15.80
CA VAL A 229 -1.71 9.14 16.26
C VAL A 229 -2.61 8.66 15.13
N GLY A 230 -2.54 7.38 14.78
CA GLY A 230 -3.52 6.76 13.89
C GLY A 230 -3.14 6.62 12.42
N LYS A 231 -1.86 6.80 12.05
CA LYS A 231 -1.41 6.44 10.68
C LYS A 231 -0.14 5.57 10.73
N PRO A 232 -0.17 4.38 10.15
CA PRO A 232 -1.38 3.66 9.73
C PRO A 232 -2.30 3.39 10.93
N PHE A 233 -3.61 3.39 10.72
CA PHE A 233 -4.52 3.01 11.79
C PHE A 233 -4.33 1.54 12.16
N ILE A 234 -4.41 1.25 13.46
CA ILE A 234 -4.35 -0.12 13.98
C ILE A 234 -5.66 -0.82 13.65
N PRO A 235 -5.64 -1.97 12.95
CA PRO A 235 -6.85 -2.65 12.56
C PRO A 235 -7.58 -3.18 13.80
N VAL A 236 -8.88 -2.98 13.82
CA VAL A 236 -9.77 -3.58 14.82
C VAL A 236 -10.49 -4.80 14.23
N PRO A 237 -10.97 -5.74 15.04
CA PRO A 237 -11.76 -6.87 14.56
C PRO A 237 -12.96 -6.40 13.72
N TYR A 238 -13.17 -6.99 12.56
CA TYR A 238 -14.23 -6.66 11.60
C TYR A 238 -14.80 -7.94 10.99
N TYR A 239 -16.07 -7.90 10.56
CA TYR A 239 -16.71 -9.08 9.98
C TYR A 239 -16.41 -9.22 8.50
N SER A 240 -16.60 -8.17 7.71
CA SER A 240 -16.32 -8.13 6.28
C SER A 240 -15.51 -6.88 5.93
N PHE A 241 -14.81 -6.93 4.80
CA PHE A 241 -13.99 -5.81 4.36
C PHE A 241 -14.83 -4.56 4.08
N ASP A 242 -14.40 -3.45 4.65
CA ASP A 242 -14.95 -2.12 4.38
C ASP A 242 -13.93 -1.31 3.56
N PRO A 243 -14.25 -0.93 2.31
CA PRO A 243 -13.38 -0.10 1.48
C PRO A 243 -12.99 1.24 2.11
N ALA A 244 -13.79 1.75 3.05
CA ALA A 244 -13.47 2.98 3.78
C ALA A 244 -12.25 2.80 4.70
N THR A 245 -11.95 1.57 5.10
CA THR A 245 -10.83 1.17 5.95
C THR A 245 -9.69 0.50 5.19
N ALA A 246 -9.70 0.55 3.86
CA ALA A 246 -8.61 0.00 3.05
C ALA A 246 -7.30 0.76 3.30
N TYR A 247 -6.19 0.02 3.28
CA TYR A 247 -4.84 0.61 3.30
C TYR A 247 -4.45 1.06 1.89
N VAL A 248 -5.22 2.00 1.39
CA VAL A 248 -4.97 2.69 0.12
C VAL A 248 -4.97 4.19 0.36
N GLU A 249 -4.21 4.94 -0.41
CA GLU A 249 -4.28 6.39 -0.39
C GLU A 249 -5.57 6.85 -1.07
N LYS A 250 -6.25 7.79 -0.46
CA LYS A 250 -7.48 8.42 -0.97
C LYS A 250 -7.20 9.84 -1.43
#